data_93fc76350ead4f71d203a73d5a8c28eb
#
_entry.id   93fc76350ead4f71d203a73d5a8c28eb
#
_cell.length_a   1.000
_cell.length_b   1.000
_cell.length_c   1.000
_cell.angle_alpha   90.00
_cell.angle_beta   90.00
_cell.angle_gamma   90.00
#
_symmetry.space_group_name_H-M   'P 1'
#
loop_
_entity.id
_entity.type
_entity.pdbx_description
1 polymer ?
#
loop_
_entity_poly.entity_id
_entity_poly.type
_entity_poly.pdbx_seq_one_letter_code
_entity_poly.pdbx_strand_id
1 'polypeptide(L)'
;MKIALLSDIHSNIDAFNAVLKFIVQKKIDRIYIAGDLVGYYYYANEVIDLCMSREDIFCIRGNHDRNFLGAISDEVLMEKFTRKYGSSYLRSKEQLTMSQITWLKNLPTKLTTKLNDVTLTLAHGSIHDEDKYVYPDASTATLIDQLSN
;
A
#
# COMPACT_ATOMS: atom_id res chain seq x y z
N MET A 1 12.81 18.77 -6.07
CA MET A 1 11.59 18.02 -5.67
C MET A 1 11.94 17.11 -4.50
N LYS A 2 11.13 17.14 -3.44
CA LYS A 2 11.25 16.24 -2.27
C LYS A 2 10.13 15.23 -2.32
N ILE A 3 10.41 13.98 -2.04
CA ILE A 3 9.40 12.92 -1.99
C ILE A 3 9.39 12.24 -0.62
N ALA A 4 8.24 11.70 -0.23
CA ALA A 4 8.11 10.74 0.86
C ALA A 4 7.82 9.35 0.27
N LEU A 5 8.48 8.34 0.82
CA LEU A 5 8.20 6.93 0.53
C LEU A 5 7.59 6.32 1.79
N LEU A 6 6.40 5.78 1.67
CA LEU A 6 5.66 5.12 2.75
C LEU A 6 5.31 3.70 2.32
N SER A 7 4.99 2.85 3.27
CA SER A 7 4.46 1.50 3.05
C SER A 7 3.66 1.05 4.27
N ASP A 8 2.83 0.03 4.10
CA ASP A 8 2.22 -0.71 5.21
C ASP A 8 1.41 0.20 6.16
N ILE A 9 0.49 0.98 5.59
CA ILE A 9 -0.39 1.88 6.35
C ILE A 9 -1.39 1.08 7.21
N HIS A 10 -1.86 -0.06 6.66
CA HIS A 10 -2.67 -1.04 7.36
C HIS A 10 -3.88 -0.46 8.12
N SER A 11 -4.62 0.44 7.50
CA SER A 11 -5.82 1.06 8.11
C SER A 11 -5.53 1.83 9.42
N ASN A 12 -4.26 2.23 9.67
CA ASN A 12 -3.86 2.99 10.85
C ASN A 12 -3.93 4.49 10.57
N ILE A 13 -5.15 5.05 10.60
CA ILE A 13 -5.38 6.46 10.27
C ILE A 13 -4.65 7.42 11.21
N ASP A 14 -4.48 7.06 12.48
CA ASP A 14 -3.82 7.94 13.47
C ASP A 14 -2.33 8.07 13.17
N ALA A 15 -1.65 6.94 12.91
CA ALA A 15 -0.24 6.95 12.50
C ALA A 15 -0.08 7.66 11.15
N PHE A 16 -0.97 7.39 10.18
CA PHE A 16 -0.92 8.02 8.87
C PHE A 16 -1.07 9.54 8.96
N ASN A 17 -2.04 10.03 9.75
CA ASN A 17 -2.22 11.46 10.00
C ASN A 17 -0.99 12.11 10.67
N ALA A 18 -0.34 11.42 11.61
CA ALA A 18 0.88 11.93 12.23
C ALA A 18 2.02 12.08 11.22
N VAL A 19 2.20 11.07 10.35
CA VAL A 19 3.18 11.11 9.25
C VAL A 19 2.85 12.23 8.26
N LEU A 20 1.58 12.41 7.87
CA LEU A 20 1.17 13.47 6.95
C LEU A 20 1.44 14.87 7.52
N LYS A 21 1.22 15.08 8.83
CA LYS A 21 1.59 16.36 9.49
C LYS A 21 3.09 16.62 9.37
N PHE A 22 3.92 15.61 9.59
CA PHE A 22 5.37 15.73 9.42
C PHE A 22 5.76 16.02 7.97
N ILE A 23 5.13 15.37 6.99
CA ILE A 23 5.34 15.58 5.55
C ILE A 23 5.07 17.04 5.16
N VAL A 24 3.97 17.62 5.66
CA VAL A 24 3.65 19.05 5.44
C VAL A 24 4.73 19.96 6.02
N GLN A 25 5.18 19.71 7.25
CA GLN A 25 6.25 20.50 7.90
C GLN A 25 7.57 20.44 7.11
N LYS A 26 7.87 19.30 6.48
CA LYS A 26 9.07 19.09 5.67
C LYS A 26 8.96 19.62 4.25
N LYS A 27 7.78 20.14 3.86
CA LYS A 27 7.49 20.63 2.50
C LYS A 27 7.83 19.57 1.47
N ILE A 28 7.25 18.40 1.62
CA ILE A 28 7.34 17.27 0.67
C ILE A 28 6.40 17.55 -0.49
N ASP A 29 6.86 17.34 -1.71
CA ASP A 29 6.10 17.64 -2.93
C ASP A 29 5.21 16.48 -3.37
N ARG A 30 5.62 15.22 -3.12
CA ARG A 30 4.89 14.02 -3.51
C ARG A 30 5.08 12.89 -2.50
N ILE A 31 4.04 12.07 -2.34
CA ILE A 31 4.00 10.92 -1.45
C ILE A 31 3.78 9.67 -2.30
N TYR A 32 4.63 8.67 -2.15
CA TYR A 32 4.50 7.37 -2.79
C TYR A 32 4.28 6.31 -1.71
N ILE A 33 3.19 5.53 -1.85
CA ILE A 33 2.83 4.49 -0.89
C ILE A 33 2.97 3.13 -1.57
N ALA A 34 3.88 2.31 -1.04
CA ALA A 34 4.23 1.00 -1.60
C ALA A 34 3.25 -0.11 -1.18
N GLY A 35 1.95 0.18 -1.09
CA GLY A 35 0.93 -0.82 -0.83
C GLY A 35 0.62 -1.05 0.65
N ASP A 36 -0.23 -2.05 0.88
CA ASP A 36 -0.77 -2.45 2.17
C ASP A 36 -1.49 -1.30 2.89
N LEU A 37 -2.49 -0.76 2.19
CA LEU A 37 -3.37 0.28 2.70
C LEU A 37 -4.35 -0.27 3.73
N VAL A 38 -4.83 -1.53 3.53
CA VAL A 38 -5.78 -2.21 4.41
C VAL A 38 -5.10 -3.30 5.27
N GLY A 39 -5.83 -3.81 6.25
CA GLY A 39 -5.36 -4.87 7.14
C GLY A 39 -4.97 -4.36 8.53
N TYR A 40 -4.83 -5.26 9.48
CA TYR A 40 -4.46 -5.12 10.89
C TYR A 40 -5.29 -4.13 11.72
N TYR A 41 -5.46 -2.87 11.30
CA TYR A 41 -6.27 -1.87 12.00
C TYR A 41 -7.66 -1.70 11.36
N TYR A 42 -8.46 -0.72 11.79
CA TYR A 42 -9.92 -0.70 11.58
C TYR A 42 -10.46 0.52 10.85
N TYR A 43 -9.60 1.40 10.31
CA TYR A 43 -10.00 2.66 9.67
C TYR A 43 -9.66 2.66 8.18
N ALA A 44 -10.05 1.57 7.49
CA ALA A 44 -9.72 1.39 6.08
C ALA A 44 -10.36 2.45 5.18
N ASN A 45 -11.63 2.83 5.46
CA ASN A 45 -12.33 3.83 4.68
C ASN A 45 -11.68 5.22 4.80
N GLU A 46 -11.28 5.64 6.00
CA GLU A 46 -10.62 6.93 6.21
C GLU A 46 -9.25 6.99 5.53
N VAL A 47 -8.48 5.90 5.60
CA VAL A 47 -7.18 5.80 4.92
C VAL A 47 -7.36 5.87 3.41
N ILE A 48 -8.31 5.11 2.85
CA ILE A 48 -8.55 5.11 1.40
C ILE A 48 -9.11 6.44 0.92
N ASP A 49 -10.09 7.04 1.63
CA ASP A 49 -10.63 8.35 1.29
C ASP A 49 -9.54 9.43 1.27
N LEU A 50 -8.63 9.39 2.23
CA LEU A 50 -7.52 10.32 2.28
C LEU A 50 -6.58 10.13 1.09
N CYS A 51 -6.28 8.88 0.70
CA CYS A 51 -5.48 8.60 -0.49
C CYS A 51 -6.20 9.03 -1.78
N MET A 52 -7.50 8.79 -1.90
CA MET A 52 -8.31 9.16 -3.06
C MET A 52 -8.48 10.67 -3.23
N SER A 53 -8.54 11.42 -2.13
CA SER A 53 -8.82 12.87 -2.15
C SER A 53 -7.59 13.73 -2.45
N ARG A 54 -6.39 13.16 -2.53
CA ARG A 54 -5.14 13.90 -2.65
C ARG A 54 -4.40 13.57 -3.95
N GLU A 55 -4.16 14.57 -4.77
CA GLU A 55 -3.44 14.45 -6.05
C GLU A 55 -1.92 14.26 -5.89
N ASP A 56 -1.38 14.56 -4.71
CA ASP A 56 0.05 14.39 -4.41
C ASP A 56 0.39 13.01 -3.84
N ILE A 57 -0.61 12.12 -3.64
CA ILE A 57 -0.43 10.74 -3.16
C ILE A 57 -0.55 9.75 -4.34
N PHE A 58 0.46 8.92 -4.48
CA PHE A 58 0.54 7.86 -5.48
C PHE A 58 0.68 6.51 -4.77
N CYS A 59 -0.29 5.62 -4.97
CA CYS A 59 -0.32 4.32 -4.32
C CYS A 59 -0.12 3.18 -5.33
N ILE A 60 0.52 2.12 -4.89
CA ILE A 60 0.43 0.81 -5.51
C ILE A 60 -0.34 -0.14 -4.59
N ARG A 61 -0.75 -1.28 -5.11
CA ARG A 61 -1.42 -2.34 -4.35
C ARG A 61 -0.38 -3.25 -3.70
N GLY A 62 -0.56 -3.57 -2.41
CA GLY A 62 0.23 -4.56 -1.70
C GLY A 62 -0.48 -5.92 -1.58
N ASN A 63 0.16 -6.87 -0.93
CA ASN A 63 -0.36 -8.22 -0.77
C ASN A 63 -1.56 -8.27 0.18
N HIS A 64 -1.64 -7.44 1.22
CA HIS A 64 -2.82 -7.34 2.07
C HIS A 64 -4.02 -6.75 1.33
N ASP A 65 -3.80 -5.76 0.47
CA ASP A 65 -4.85 -5.19 -0.38
C ASP A 65 -5.42 -6.25 -1.33
N ARG A 66 -4.54 -7.02 -2.01
CA ARG A 66 -4.94 -8.14 -2.87
C ARG A 66 -5.70 -9.22 -2.09
N ASN A 67 -5.19 -9.62 -0.92
CA ASN A 67 -5.79 -10.65 -0.09
C ASN A 67 -7.19 -10.24 0.38
N PHE A 68 -7.37 -9.00 0.80
CA PHE A 68 -8.67 -8.44 1.15
C PHE A 68 -9.65 -8.47 -0.03
N LEU A 69 -9.23 -7.99 -1.20
CA LEU A 69 -10.05 -7.99 -2.42
C LEU A 69 -10.48 -9.41 -2.83
N GLY A 70 -9.61 -10.41 -2.67
CA GLY A 70 -9.94 -11.81 -2.90
C GLY A 70 -10.95 -12.35 -1.89
N ALA A 71 -10.86 -11.91 -0.64
CA ALA A 71 -11.71 -12.40 0.45
C ALA A 71 -13.12 -11.78 0.49
N ILE A 72 -13.35 -10.62 -0.15
CA ILE A 72 -14.65 -9.92 -0.10
C ILE A 72 -15.83 -10.83 -0.50
N SER A 73 -15.65 -11.67 -1.53
CA SER A 73 -16.64 -12.56 -2.09
C SER A 73 -16.39 -14.05 -1.79
N ASP A 74 -15.42 -14.35 -0.94
CA ASP A 74 -15.03 -15.72 -0.57
C ASP A 74 -14.99 -15.84 0.95
N GLU A 75 -16.03 -16.48 1.52
CA GLU A 75 -16.17 -16.64 2.98
C GLU A 75 -15.06 -17.51 3.57
N VAL A 76 -14.58 -18.52 2.83
CA VAL A 76 -13.51 -19.41 3.29
C VAL A 76 -12.18 -18.66 3.39
N LEU A 77 -11.86 -17.83 2.39
CA LEU A 77 -10.70 -16.95 2.44
C LEU A 77 -10.83 -15.90 3.54
N MET A 78 -12.02 -15.32 3.70
CA MET A 78 -12.29 -14.35 4.76
C MET A 78 -12.05 -14.95 6.15
N GLU A 79 -12.58 -16.16 6.40
CA GLU A 79 -12.34 -16.87 7.66
C GLU A 79 -10.86 -17.17 7.88
N LYS A 80 -10.16 -17.67 6.85
CA LYS A 80 -8.72 -17.95 6.89
C LYS A 80 -7.92 -16.71 7.28
N PHE A 81 -8.18 -15.57 6.64
CA PHE A 81 -7.45 -14.34 6.91
C PHE A 81 -7.85 -13.71 8.25
N THR A 82 -9.11 -13.86 8.68
CA THR A 82 -9.55 -13.44 10.01
C THR A 82 -8.81 -14.21 11.12
N ARG A 83 -8.62 -15.51 10.95
CA ARG A 83 -7.82 -16.30 11.90
C ARG A 83 -6.35 -15.87 11.93
N LYS A 84 -5.79 -15.46 10.78
CA LYS A 84 -4.38 -15.11 10.67
C LYS A 84 -4.07 -13.67 11.09
N TYR A 85 -4.94 -12.72 10.73
CA TYR A 85 -4.67 -11.27 10.82
C TYR A 85 -5.67 -10.53 11.73
N GLY A 86 -6.60 -11.24 12.38
CA GLY A 86 -7.68 -10.62 13.16
C GLY A 86 -8.83 -10.15 12.28
N SER A 87 -9.78 -9.41 12.88
CA SER A 87 -11.05 -9.03 12.26
C SER A 87 -10.97 -7.81 11.32
N SER A 88 -9.79 -7.31 11.02
CA SER A 88 -9.63 -6.08 10.21
C SER A 88 -10.26 -6.19 8.81
N TYR A 89 -10.15 -7.34 8.14
CA TYR A 89 -10.78 -7.55 6.83
C TYR A 89 -12.31 -7.58 6.89
N LEU A 90 -12.88 -8.20 7.94
CA LEU A 90 -14.32 -8.15 8.17
C LEU A 90 -14.79 -6.70 8.35
N ARG A 91 -14.05 -5.94 9.17
CA ARG A 91 -14.37 -4.54 9.41
C ARG A 91 -14.22 -3.69 8.14
N SER A 92 -13.18 -3.93 7.35
CA SER A 92 -12.99 -3.25 6.06
C SER A 92 -14.12 -3.57 5.08
N LYS A 93 -14.59 -4.82 5.03
CA LYS A 93 -15.75 -5.24 4.20
C LYS A 93 -17.03 -4.50 4.57
N GLU A 94 -17.25 -4.23 5.86
CA GLU A 94 -18.43 -3.50 6.34
C GLU A 94 -18.35 -1.99 6.04
N GLN A 95 -17.16 -1.41 6.06
CA GLN A 95 -16.97 0.03 5.99
C GLN A 95 -16.76 0.55 4.57
N LEU A 96 -16.06 -0.21 3.72
CA LEU A 96 -15.67 0.28 2.41
C LEU A 96 -16.86 0.34 1.45
N THR A 97 -16.99 1.48 0.80
CA THR A 97 -17.93 1.69 -0.30
C THR A 97 -17.48 0.98 -1.57
N MET A 98 -18.40 0.76 -2.51
CA MET A 98 -18.06 0.17 -3.83
C MET A 98 -17.07 1.02 -4.61
N SER A 99 -17.09 2.36 -4.46
CA SER A 99 -16.12 3.24 -5.10
C SER A 99 -14.71 3.06 -4.55
N GLN A 100 -14.57 2.93 -3.23
CA GLN A 100 -13.29 2.67 -2.56
C GLN A 100 -12.73 1.29 -2.92
N ILE A 101 -13.58 0.25 -2.94
CA ILE A 101 -13.21 -1.10 -3.37
C ILE A 101 -12.74 -1.10 -4.83
N THR A 102 -13.46 -0.40 -5.70
CA THR A 102 -13.11 -0.28 -7.11
C THR A 102 -11.78 0.47 -7.29
N TRP A 103 -11.57 1.54 -6.54
CA TRP A 103 -10.30 2.29 -6.56
C TRP A 103 -9.14 1.40 -6.11
N LEU A 104 -9.28 0.71 -4.97
CA LEU A 104 -8.27 -0.21 -4.44
C LEU A 104 -7.93 -1.33 -5.44
N LYS A 105 -8.96 -1.88 -6.10
CA LYS A 105 -8.79 -2.91 -7.15
C LYS A 105 -8.00 -2.41 -8.36
N ASN A 106 -8.16 -1.13 -8.72
CA ASN A 106 -7.52 -0.52 -9.87
C ASN A 106 -6.12 0.02 -9.59
N LEU A 107 -5.64 -0.05 -8.35
CA LEU A 107 -4.25 0.30 -8.05
C LEU A 107 -3.29 -0.61 -8.82
N PRO A 108 -2.22 -0.04 -9.41
CA PRO A 108 -1.19 -0.85 -10.05
C PRO A 108 -0.42 -1.66 -8.99
N THR A 109 0.15 -2.79 -9.37
CA THR A 109 1.06 -3.57 -8.51
C THR A 109 2.49 -3.02 -8.53
N LYS A 110 2.81 -2.21 -9.55
CA LYS A 110 4.11 -1.55 -9.74
C LYS A 110 3.89 -0.19 -10.37
N LEU A 111 4.67 0.81 -9.95
CA LEU A 111 4.66 2.15 -10.52
C LEU A 111 6.08 2.57 -10.88
N THR A 112 6.29 2.93 -12.15
CA THR A 112 7.55 3.54 -12.59
C THR A 112 7.29 4.97 -13.04
N THR A 113 8.06 5.93 -12.51
CA THR A 113 7.92 7.36 -12.83
C THR A 113 9.28 8.04 -12.91
N LYS A 114 9.37 9.09 -13.69
CA LYS A 114 10.56 9.96 -13.74
C LYS A 114 10.43 11.10 -12.73
N LEU A 115 11.45 11.28 -11.93
CA LEU A 115 11.60 12.35 -10.95
C LEU A 115 12.86 13.15 -11.31
N ASN A 116 12.71 14.21 -12.11
CA ASN A 116 13.81 14.89 -12.79
C ASN A 116 14.63 13.86 -13.62
N ASP A 117 15.91 13.71 -13.32
CA ASP A 117 16.84 12.80 -14.03
C ASP A 117 16.89 11.38 -13.44
N VAL A 118 16.10 11.11 -12.39
CA VAL A 118 16.06 9.82 -11.70
C VAL A 118 14.77 9.06 -12.06
N THR A 119 14.89 7.78 -12.36
CA THR A 119 13.74 6.89 -12.48
C THR A 119 13.47 6.26 -11.12
N LEU A 120 12.24 6.45 -10.60
CA LEU A 120 11.74 5.76 -9.42
C LEU A 120 10.85 4.59 -9.87
N THR A 121 11.17 3.39 -9.43
CA THR A 121 10.27 2.23 -9.52
C THR A 121 9.82 1.86 -8.12
N LEU A 122 8.51 1.78 -7.91
CA LEU A 122 7.88 1.40 -6.66
C LEU A 122 7.27 0.01 -6.85
N ALA A 123 7.56 -0.91 -5.93
CA ALA A 123 6.98 -2.24 -5.86
C ALA A 123 6.73 -2.59 -4.38
N HIS A 124 5.77 -3.48 -4.12
CA HIS A 124 5.55 -4.07 -2.79
C HIS A 124 6.25 -5.42 -2.74
N GLY A 125 7.06 -5.67 -1.71
CA GLY A 125 7.93 -6.86 -1.68
C GLY A 125 9.08 -6.73 -2.69
N SER A 126 9.23 -7.72 -3.57
CA SER A 126 10.19 -7.64 -4.68
C SER A 126 9.53 -7.04 -5.93
N ILE A 127 10.36 -6.62 -6.89
CA ILE A 127 9.87 -6.08 -8.18
C ILE A 127 9.10 -7.12 -9.02
N HIS A 128 9.31 -8.41 -8.73
CA HIS A 128 8.74 -9.55 -9.46
C HIS A 128 7.60 -10.22 -8.71
N ASP A 129 7.53 -10.07 -7.37
CA ASP A 129 6.59 -10.80 -6.53
C ASP A 129 6.31 -10.02 -5.23
N GLU A 130 5.06 -9.64 -5.03
CA GLU A 130 4.61 -8.84 -3.88
C GLU A 130 4.61 -9.61 -2.54
N ASP A 131 4.74 -10.96 -2.57
CA ASP A 131 4.89 -11.80 -1.38
C ASP A 131 6.36 -12.11 -1.04
N LYS A 132 7.30 -11.74 -1.91
CA LYS A 132 8.73 -12.01 -1.73
C LYS A 132 9.43 -10.81 -1.09
N TYR A 133 9.86 -10.98 0.15
CA TYR A 133 10.61 -9.94 0.86
C TYR A 133 12.03 -9.79 0.33
N VAL A 134 12.49 -8.54 0.25
CA VAL A 134 13.90 -8.19 0.00
C VAL A 134 14.44 -7.58 1.28
N TYR A 135 15.29 -8.33 1.99
CA TYR A 135 15.83 -7.93 3.27
C TYR A 135 17.09 -7.05 3.10
N PRO A 136 17.47 -6.23 4.13
CA PRO A 136 18.65 -5.36 4.06
C PRO A 136 19.97 -6.10 3.86
N ASP A 137 20.03 -7.38 4.23
CA ASP A 137 21.19 -8.28 4.07
C ASP A 137 21.14 -9.11 2.77
N ALA A 138 20.23 -8.79 1.86
CA ALA A 138 20.13 -9.45 0.56
C ALA A 138 21.45 -9.36 -0.22
N SER A 139 21.79 -10.43 -0.93
CA SER A 139 23.01 -10.47 -1.75
C SER A 139 23.00 -9.39 -2.84
N THR A 140 24.18 -8.96 -3.26
CA THR A 140 24.32 -8.02 -4.39
C THR A 140 23.63 -8.54 -5.65
N ALA A 141 23.68 -9.84 -5.92
CA ALA A 141 22.99 -10.46 -7.05
C ALA A 141 21.46 -10.31 -6.93
N THR A 142 20.90 -10.52 -5.73
CA THR A 142 19.46 -10.28 -5.47
C THR A 142 19.09 -8.81 -5.68
N LEU A 143 19.92 -7.87 -5.24
CA LEU A 143 19.65 -6.44 -5.41
C LEU A 143 19.74 -6.01 -6.88
N ILE A 144 20.71 -6.55 -7.64
CA ILE A 144 20.83 -6.30 -9.09
C ILE A 144 19.61 -6.83 -9.83
N ASP A 145 19.11 -8.03 -9.48
CA ASP A 145 17.90 -8.62 -10.05
C ASP A 145 16.69 -7.69 -9.91
N GLN A 146 16.60 -6.93 -8.79
CA GLN A 146 15.53 -5.94 -8.61
C GLN A 146 15.67 -4.71 -9.54
N LEU A 147 16.81 -4.49 -10.16
CA LEU A 147 17.03 -3.39 -11.10
C LEU A 147 16.87 -3.81 -12.57
N SER A 148 16.76 -5.13 -12.81
CA SER A 148 16.65 -5.70 -14.14
C SER A 148 15.18 -5.75 -14.58
N ASN A 149 14.75 -4.76 -15.35
CA ASN A 149 13.44 -4.70 -16.00
C ASN A 149 13.57 -4.69 -17.49
#